data_2a7fb2c3647c52b6b7f9d9582db3ab15
#
_entry.id   2a7fb2c3647c52b6b7f9d9582db3ab15
#
_cell.length_a   1.000
_cell.length_b   1.000
_cell.length_c   1.000
_cell.angle_alpha   90.00
_cell.angle_beta   90.00
_cell.angle_gamma   90.00
#
_symmetry.space_group_name_H-M   'P 1'
#
loop_
_entity.id
_entity.type
_entity.pdbx_description
1 polymer ?
#
loop_
_entity_poly.entity_id
_entity_poly.type
_entity_poly.pdbx_seq_one_letter_code
_entity_poly.pdbx_strand_id
1 'polypeptide(L)'
;LEDSEIRRRYLNAKNTISSLHEKNIIPIINENDTVATEEIRYGDNDKLAARVAQMIGADLLILLSDVDGLYENNPKKTKNAKKIREVYKIDKKIEKIANNQTSELGSGGIMTKIIAAKICMSNGCTTIITNSNKKNPITSIELNNSTIFHSLVSSHSSKKKWLLNHLNPSGSLKIDDGASIAIMKNKSLLPAGIIGINGKSG
;
A
#
# COMPACT_ATOMS: atom_id res chain seq x y z
N LEU A 1 12.34 -1.51 -3.75
CA LEU A 1 11.12 -2.30 -3.98
C LEU A 1 11.37 -3.80 -3.87
N GLU A 2 12.44 -4.35 -4.46
CA GLU A 2 12.80 -5.77 -4.35
C GLU A 2 12.89 -6.27 -2.90
N ASP A 3 13.44 -5.47 -2.00
CA ASP A 3 13.56 -5.85 -0.58
C ASP A 3 12.22 -6.08 0.10
N SER A 4 11.14 -5.47 -0.40
CA SER A 4 9.78 -5.69 0.13
C SER A 4 9.16 -7.01 -0.35
N GLU A 5 9.72 -7.65 -1.38
CA GLU A 5 9.24 -8.91 -1.95
C GLU A 5 9.94 -10.12 -1.34
N ILE A 6 11.15 -9.92 -0.80
CA ILE A 6 11.89 -10.96 -0.10
C ILE A 6 11.52 -10.95 1.38
N ARG A 7 10.81 -11.98 1.86
CA ARG A 7 10.27 -12.08 3.23
C ARG A 7 11.27 -11.69 4.33
N ARG A 8 12.53 -12.17 4.23
CA ARG A 8 13.57 -11.89 5.23
C ARG A 8 13.91 -10.40 5.28
N ARG A 9 14.10 -9.77 4.11
CA ARG A 9 14.42 -8.34 3.99
C ARG A 9 13.23 -7.49 4.45
N TYR A 10 12.02 -7.87 4.06
CA TYR A 10 10.78 -7.25 4.54
C TYR A 10 10.67 -7.25 6.06
N LEU A 11 10.90 -8.39 6.72
CA LEU A 11 10.84 -8.49 8.18
C LEU A 11 11.91 -7.65 8.86
N ASN A 12 13.13 -7.63 8.32
CA ASN A 12 14.21 -6.79 8.84
C ASN A 12 13.86 -5.31 8.75
N ALA A 13 13.40 -4.83 7.58
CA ALA A 13 12.98 -3.45 7.39
C ALA A 13 11.84 -3.07 8.34
N LYS A 14 10.81 -3.92 8.45
CA LYS A 14 9.70 -3.72 9.38
C LYS A 14 10.18 -3.60 10.81
N ASN A 15 11.03 -4.52 11.29
CA ASN A 15 11.54 -4.50 12.66
C ASN A 15 12.38 -3.24 12.93
N THR A 16 13.20 -2.83 11.97
CA THR A 16 13.98 -1.59 12.05
C THR A 16 13.06 -0.38 12.21
N ILE A 17 12.05 -0.24 11.35
CA ILE A 17 11.10 0.88 11.43
C ILE A 17 10.33 0.85 12.76
N SER A 18 9.88 -0.32 13.21
CA SER A 18 9.18 -0.46 14.49
C SER A 18 10.07 -0.04 15.67
N SER A 19 11.32 -0.48 15.69
CA SER A 19 12.28 -0.12 16.75
C SER A 19 12.61 1.38 16.77
N LEU A 20 12.64 2.04 15.60
CA LEU A 20 12.80 3.49 15.51
C LEU A 20 11.57 4.20 16.09
N HIS A 21 10.38 3.74 15.74
CA HIS A 21 9.10 4.28 16.24
C HIS A 21 8.98 4.17 17.76
N GLU A 22 9.35 3.03 18.34
CA GLU A 22 9.36 2.82 19.81
C GLU A 22 10.28 3.82 20.54
N LYS A 23 11.30 4.31 19.84
CA LYS A 23 12.23 5.33 20.33
C LYS A 23 11.83 6.77 19.96
N ASN A 24 10.64 6.99 19.41
CA ASN A 24 10.15 8.27 18.91
C ASN A 24 11.05 8.88 17.80
N ILE A 25 11.70 8.03 17.01
CA ILE A 25 12.52 8.45 15.87
C ILE A 25 11.67 8.34 14.60
N ILE A 26 11.65 9.41 13.80
CA ILE A 26 10.97 9.46 12.50
C ILE A 26 11.94 8.95 11.43
N PRO A 27 11.68 7.78 10.80
CA PRO A 27 12.53 7.29 9.73
C PRO A 27 12.27 8.06 8.43
N ILE A 28 13.36 8.40 7.72
CA ILE A 28 13.31 8.90 6.35
C ILE A 28 13.71 7.75 5.43
N ILE A 29 12.85 7.40 4.49
CA ILE A 29 12.99 6.23 3.63
C ILE A 29 13.01 6.66 2.18
N ASN A 30 13.99 6.18 1.42
CA ASN A 30 14.07 6.37 -0.03
C ASN A 30 14.52 5.09 -0.72
N GLU A 31 14.33 5.01 -2.03
CA GLU A 31 14.87 3.92 -2.85
C GLU A 31 16.39 4.07 -2.96
N ASN A 32 17.10 2.93 -3.07
CA ASN A 32 18.55 2.95 -3.28
C ASN A 32 18.86 2.99 -4.78
N ASP A 33 18.87 4.18 -5.35
CA ASP A 33 19.06 4.42 -6.78
C ASP A 33 20.48 4.05 -7.28
N THR A 34 21.45 3.90 -6.37
CA THR A 34 22.83 3.60 -6.74
C THR A 34 23.07 2.14 -7.14
N VAL A 35 22.17 1.25 -6.79
CA VAL A 35 22.26 -0.21 -7.06
C VAL A 35 21.22 -0.66 -8.08
N ALA A 36 20.26 0.19 -8.41
CA ALA A 36 19.25 -0.10 -9.42
C ALA A 36 19.85 0.06 -10.82
N THR A 37 20.23 -1.06 -11.43
CA THR A 37 20.73 -1.13 -12.81
C THR A 37 19.62 -1.09 -13.86
N GLU A 38 18.37 -1.14 -13.46
CA GLU A 38 17.22 -1.04 -14.35
C GLU A 38 16.54 0.34 -14.18
N GLU A 39 16.27 0.95 -15.32
CA GLU A 39 15.63 2.25 -15.56
C GLU A 39 14.88 2.86 -14.36
N ILE A 40 15.37 3.99 -13.85
CA ILE A 40 14.68 4.82 -12.85
C ILE A 40 13.27 5.12 -13.41
N ARG A 41 12.28 4.38 -12.93
CA ARG A 41 10.89 4.58 -13.34
C ARG A 41 10.27 5.67 -12.48
N TYR A 42 9.89 6.75 -13.12
CA TYR A 42 9.09 7.80 -12.46
C TYR A 42 7.88 7.18 -11.75
N GLY A 43 7.69 7.52 -10.47
CA GLY A 43 6.58 7.03 -9.66
C GLY A 43 6.90 5.83 -8.75
N ASP A 44 8.15 5.38 -8.70
CA ASP A 44 8.56 4.31 -7.79
C ASP A 44 8.44 4.76 -6.32
N ASN A 45 8.65 6.04 -6.01
CA ASN A 45 8.44 6.59 -4.66
C ASN A 45 6.97 6.53 -4.19
N ASP A 46 5.98 6.67 -5.09
CA ASP A 46 4.57 6.48 -4.71
C ASP A 46 4.30 5.03 -4.30
N LYS A 47 4.86 4.08 -5.05
CA LYS A 47 4.75 2.64 -4.74
C LYS A 47 5.54 2.28 -3.49
N LEU A 48 6.77 2.83 -3.34
CA LEU A 48 7.58 2.65 -2.14
C LEU A 48 6.82 3.14 -0.90
N ALA A 49 6.25 4.33 -0.92
CA ALA A 49 5.46 4.89 0.17
C ALA A 49 4.27 3.99 0.52
N ALA A 50 3.54 3.49 -0.48
CA ALA A 50 2.43 2.57 -0.25
C ALA A 50 2.89 1.22 0.34
N ARG A 51 4.03 0.67 -0.11
CA ARG A 51 4.62 -0.56 0.45
C ARG A 51 5.10 -0.37 1.89
N VAL A 52 5.70 0.77 2.20
CA VAL A 52 6.10 1.11 3.58
C VAL A 52 4.86 1.26 4.46
N ALA A 53 3.83 1.99 4.01
CA ALA A 53 2.57 2.13 4.73
C ALA A 53 1.93 0.76 5.02
N GLN A 54 1.92 -0.14 4.04
CA GLN A 54 1.48 -1.53 4.19
C GLN A 54 2.32 -2.28 5.23
N MET A 55 3.64 -2.16 5.16
CA MET A 55 4.60 -2.86 6.01
C MET A 55 4.42 -2.52 7.49
N ILE A 56 4.26 -1.23 7.81
CA ILE A 56 4.07 -0.76 9.18
C ILE A 56 2.62 -0.82 9.65
N GLY A 57 1.68 -1.06 8.73
CA GLY A 57 0.24 -1.04 9.00
C GLY A 57 -0.26 0.36 9.31
N ALA A 58 0.16 1.34 8.52
CA ALA A 58 -0.30 2.72 8.64
C ALA A 58 -1.80 2.83 8.38
N ASP A 59 -2.47 3.72 9.09
CA ASP A 59 -3.88 4.04 8.88
C ASP A 59 -4.07 5.09 7.80
N LEU A 60 -3.04 5.91 7.56
CA LEU A 60 -3.07 7.01 6.61
C LEU A 60 -1.75 7.13 5.85
N LEU A 61 -1.85 7.30 4.52
CA LEU A 61 -0.76 7.72 3.63
C LEU A 61 -1.11 9.07 3.02
N ILE A 62 -0.23 10.05 3.13
CA ILE A 62 -0.37 11.34 2.46
C ILE A 62 0.68 11.44 1.35
N LEU A 63 0.22 11.54 0.10
CA LEU A 63 1.06 11.76 -1.06
C LEU A 63 1.09 13.26 -1.38
N LEU A 64 2.23 13.89 -1.09
CA LEU A 64 2.52 15.26 -1.47
C LEU A 64 3.04 15.27 -2.91
N SER A 65 2.32 15.92 -3.82
CA SER A 65 2.56 15.84 -5.26
C SER A 65 2.50 17.20 -5.94
N ASP A 66 2.88 17.23 -7.21
CA ASP A 66 2.65 18.36 -8.12
C ASP A 66 1.17 18.52 -8.51
N VAL A 67 0.36 17.47 -8.31
CA VAL A 67 -1.09 17.48 -8.53
C VAL A 67 -1.83 17.53 -7.19
N ASP A 68 -2.98 18.17 -7.18
CA ASP A 68 -3.80 18.34 -5.97
C ASP A 68 -4.97 17.33 -5.85
N GLY A 69 -4.95 16.29 -6.67
CA GLY A 69 -5.94 15.21 -6.64
C GLY A 69 -6.36 14.71 -8.01
N LEU A 70 -7.42 13.90 -8.01
CA LEU A 70 -8.04 13.31 -9.19
C LEU A 70 -9.19 14.20 -9.67
N TYR A 71 -9.31 14.38 -10.99
CA TYR A 71 -10.36 15.13 -11.65
C TYR A 71 -11.17 14.24 -12.58
N GLU A 72 -12.45 14.58 -12.83
CA GLU A 72 -13.28 13.85 -13.79
C GLU A 72 -12.72 13.94 -15.22
N ASN A 73 -12.13 15.10 -15.55
CA ASN A 73 -11.49 15.38 -16.83
C ASN A 73 -10.11 16.00 -16.57
N ASN A 74 -9.22 15.94 -17.56
CA ASN A 74 -7.89 16.52 -17.43
C ASN A 74 -7.99 18.05 -17.22
N PRO A 75 -7.57 18.58 -16.06
CA PRO A 75 -7.70 20.01 -15.75
C PRO A 75 -6.83 20.89 -16.64
N LYS A 76 -5.79 20.35 -17.27
CA LYS A 76 -4.97 21.06 -18.27
C LYS A 76 -5.69 21.25 -19.60
N LYS A 77 -6.68 20.39 -19.91
CA LYS A 77 -7.45 20.41 -21.17
C LYS A 77 -8.86 20.97 -20.98
N THR A 78 -9.40 20.97 -19.75
CA THR A 78 -10.79 21.34 -19.48
C THR A 78 -10.85 22.41 -18.40
N LYS A 79 -11.30 23.60 -18.76
CA LYS A 79 -11.29 24.83 -17.91
C LYS A 79 -12.08 24.67 -16.59
N ASN A 80 -13.11 23.80 -16.54
CA ASN A 80 -13.97 23.56 -15.40
C ASN A 80 -14.00 22.09 -14.99
N ALA A 81 -12.82 21.43 -15.00
CA ALA A 81 -12.72 20.05 -14.56
C ALA A 81 -13.13 19.92 -13.07
N LYS A 82 -14.10 19.07 -12.78
CA LYS A 82 -14.53 18.80 -11.40
C LYS A 82 -13.55 17.87 -10.72
N LYS A 83 -13.14 18.24 -9.52
CA LYS A 83 -12.30 17.39 -8.67
C LYS A 83 -13.15 16.29 -8.03
N ILE A 84 -12.64 15.07 -8.06
CA ILE A 84 -13.17 13.93 -7.31
C ILE A 84 -12.57 14.00 -5.91
N ARG A 85 -13.40 14.38 -4.92
CA ARG A 85 -12.93 14.57 -3.55
C ARG A 85 -12.74 13.27 -2.79
N GLU A 86 -13.63 12.31 -3.01
CA GLU A 86 -13.67 11.06 -2.27
C GLU A 86 -13.80 9.87 -3.22
N VAL A 87 -13.02 8.83 -2.96
CA VAL A 87 -13.03 7.58 -3.72
C VAL A 87 -13.14 6.42 -2.75
N TYR A 88 -14.25 5.71 -2.79
CA TYR A 88 -14.48 4.53 -1.95
C TYR A 88 -14.13 3.22 -2.66
N LYS A 89 -14.00 3.24 -3.99
CA LYS A 89 -13.62 2.09 -4.81
C LYS A 89 -12.86 2.54 -6.04
N ILE A 90 -11.72 1.92 -6.29
CA ILE A 90 -10.97 2.10 -7.54
C ILE A 90 -11.47 1.05 -8.52
N ASP A 91 -12.40 1.44 -9.38
CA ASP A 91 -12.97 0.65 -10.46
C ASP A 91 -12.37 1.04 -11.82
N LYS A 92 -12.83 0.37 -12.90
CA LYS A 92 -12.40 0.65 -14.27
C LYS A 92 -12.68 2.11 -14.69
N LYS A 93 -13.69 2.77 -14.11
CA LYS A 93 -14.01 4.17 -14.40
C LYS A 93 -12.92 5.08 -13.82
N ILE A 94 -12.53 4.89 -12.56
CA ILE A 94 -11.45 5.64 -11.91
C ILE A 94 -10.11 5.41 -12.61
N GLU A 95 -9.79 4.15 -12.97
CA GLU A 95 -8.58 3.82 -13.71
C GLU A 95 -8.54 4.50 -15.10
N LYS A 96 -9.66 4.52 -15.83
CA LYS A 96 -9.78 5.21 -17.13
C LYS A 96 -9.61 6.73 -16.98
N ILE A 97 -10.21 7.33 -15.96
CA ILE A 97 -10.06 8.75 -15.66
C ILE A 97 -8.58 9.08 -15.38
N ALA A 98 -7.89 8.26 -14.59
CA ALA A 98 -6.48 8.45 -14.27
C ALA A 98 -5.58 8.34 -15.52
N ASN A 99 -5.81 7.34 -16.38
CA ASN A 99 -5.08 7.16 -17.62
C ASN A 99 -5.21 8.38 -18.56
N ASN A 100 -6.39 9.00 -18.63
CA ASN A 100 -6.62 10.17 -19.48
C ASN A 100 -5.95 11.46 -18.94
N GLN A 101 -5.43 11.44 -17.72
CA GLN A 101 -4.72 12.57 -17.08
C GLN A 101 -3.21 12.37 -17.02
N THR A 102 -2.71 11.25 -17.51
CA THR A 102 -1.26 10.99 -17.60
C THR A 102 -0.65 11.90 -18.66
N SER A 103 0.47 12.55 -18.35
CA SER A 103 1.20 13.38 -19.32
C SER A 103 1.95 12.51 -20.32
N GLU A 104 2.06 12.98 -21.56
CA GLU A 104 2.76 12.29 -22.66
C GLU A 104 4.27 12.06 -22.40
N LEU A 105 4.83 12.73 -21.39
CA LEU A 105 6.27 12.78 -21.10
C LEU A 105 6.72 11.95 -19.88
N GLY A 106 5.85 11.17 -19.26
CA GLY A 106 6.31 10.44 -18.08
C GLY A 106 5.41 9.33 -17.59
N SER A 107 6.02 8.23 -17.20
CA SER A 107 5.40 7.09 -16.51
C SER A 107 4.94 7.42 -15.09
N GLY A 108 5.22 8.64 -14.58
CA GLY A 108 4.71 9.20 -13.33
C GLY A 108 3.33 9.84 -13.49
N GLY A 109 2.89 10.58 -12.53
CA GLY A 109 1.62 11.32 -12.57
C GLY A 109 0.52 10.65 -11.76
N ILE A 110 -0.74 10.93 -12.11
CA ILE A 110 -1.88 10.49 -11.29
C ILE A 110 -2.01 8.96 -11.25
N MET A 111 -1.59 8.24 -12.30
CA MET A 111 -1.73 6.78 -12.36
C MET A 111 -0.88 6.06 -11.32
N THR A 112 0.36 6.50 -11.06
CA THR A 112 1.21 5.90 -10.01
C THR A 112 0.61 6.09 -8.62
N LYS A 113 -0.04 7.23 -8.40
CA LYS A 113 -0.76 7.54 -7.15
C LYS A 113 -2.02 6.69 -6.98
N ILE A 114 -2.74 6.40 -8.08
CA ILE A 114 -3.87 5.46 -8.05
C ILE A 114 -3.40 4.04 -7.71
N ILE A 115 -2.27 3.60 -8.26
CA ILE A 115 -1.68 2.29 -7.91
C ILE A 115 -1.30 2.26 -6.43
N ALA A 116 -0.65 3.31 -5.92
CA ALA A 116 -0.31 3.43 -4.51
C ALA A 116 -1.56 3.41 -3.61
N ALA A 117 -2.60 4.18 -3.97
CA ALA A 117 -3.88 4.19 -3.26
C ALA A 117 -4.55 2.81 -3.27
N LYS A 118 -4.50 2.06 -4.38
CA LYS A 118 -5.05 0.70 -4.49
C LYS A 118 -4.35 -0.27 -3.52
N ILE A 119 -3.02 -0.19 -3.42
CA ILE A 119 -2.24 -0.96 -2.44
C ILE A 119 -2.69 -0.62 -1.02
N CYS A 120 -2.77 0.66 -0.68
CA CYS A 120 -3.16 1.14 0.65
C CYS A 120 -4.58 0.73 1.03
N MET A 121 -5.56 0.99 0.16
CA MET A 121 -6.97 0.65 0.39
C MET A 121 -7.17 -0.84 0.65
N SER A 122 -6.45 -1.73 -0.05
CA SER A 122 -6.52 -3.18 0.16
C SER A 122 -5.95 -3.62 1.51
N ASN A 123 -5.17 -2.76 2.17
CA ASN A 123 -4.48 -3.03 3.43
C ASN A 123 -5.01 -2.21 4.61
N GLY A 124 -6.14 -1.56 4.48
CA GLY A 124 -6.75 -0.82 5.56
C GLY A 124 -6.21 0.60 5.75
N CYS A 125 -5.41 1.10 4.81
CA CYS A 125 -4.80 2.42 4.85
C CYS A 125 -5.56 3.39 3.94
N THR A 126 -6.00 4.51 4.46
CA THR A 126 -6.57 5.62 3.68
C THR A 126 -5.45 6.38 2.99
N THR A 127 -5.65 6.80 1.73
CA THR A 127 -4.65 7.59 1.00
C THR A 127 -5.20 8.95 0.63
N ILE A 128 -4.41 10.00 0.86
CA ILE A 128 -4.75 11.37 0.48
C ILE A 128 -3.72 11.86 -0.54
N ILE A 129 -4.20 12.43 -1.65
CA ILE A 129 -3.35 13.12 -2.63
C ILE A 129 -3.60 14.61 -2.49
N THR A 130 -2.53 15.39 -2.26
CA THR A 130 -2.57 16.83 -2.13
C THR A 130 -1.36 17.50 -2.75
N ASN A 131 -1.47 18.79 -3.06
CA ASN A 131 -0.41 19.55 -3.74
C ASN A 131 0.69 19.97 -2.75
N SER A 132 1.94 19.59 -3.05
CA SER A 132 3.14 19.93 -2.26
C SER A 132 3.57 21.38 -2.40
N ASN A 133 3.19 22.06 -3.50
CA ASN A 133 3.65 23.43 -3.80
C ASN A 133 2.92 24.52 -2.98
N LYS A 134 1.94 24.13 -2.14
CA LYS A 134 1.24 25.05 -1.25
C LYS A 134 2.07 25.33 -0.01
N LYS A 135 1.96 26.55 0.53
CA LYS A 135 2.69 26.98 1.72
C LYS A 135 2.47 26.03 2.92
N ASN A 136 1.25 25.51 3.05
CA ASN A 136 0.88 24.54 4.09
C ASN A 136 0.09 23.37 3.45
N PRO A 137 0.76 22.40 2.85
CA PRO A 137 0.09 21.34 2.07
C PRO A 137 -0.81 20.45 2.94
N ILE A 138 -0.47 20.22 4.20
CA ILE A 138 -1.28 19.41 5.12
C ILE A 138 -2.58 20.15 5.48
N THR A 139 -2.50 21.43 5.83
CA THR A 139 -3.68 22.26 6.11
C THR A 139 -4.61 22.37 4.88
N SER A 140 -4.06 22.26 3.68
CA SER A 140 -4.86 22.31 2.45
C SER A 140 -5.81 21.10 2.29
N ILE A 141 -5.57 20.01 3.01
CA ILE A 141 -6.44 18.83 3.05
C ILE A 141 -7.78 19.20 3.71
N GLU A 142 -7.74 19.90 4.83
CA GLU A 142 -8.92 20.37 5.57
C GLU A 142 -9.77 21.33 4.74
N LEU A 143 -9.14 22.08 3.83
CA LEU A 143 -9.82 23.01 2.90
C LEU A 143 -10.40 22.31 1.65
N ASN A 144 -10.56 21.01 1.65
CA ASN A 144 -11.07 20.21 0.52
C ASN A 144 -10.25 20.35 -0.80
N ASN A 145 -8.94 20.61 -0.68
CA ASN A 145 -8.03 20.73 -1.80
C ASN A 145 -7.23 19.44 -2.05
N SER A 146 -7.88 18.29 -1.88
CA SER A 146 -7.26 16.96 -1.99
C SER A 146 -8.25 15.96 -2.59
N THR A 147 -7.76 14.77 -2.91
CA THR A 147 -8.57 13.59 -3.16
C THR A 147 -8.28 12.54 -2.09
N ILE A 148 -9.31 12.01 -1.45
CA ILE A 148 -9.22 11.01 -0.40
C ILE A 148 -9.69 9.66 -0.94
N PHE A 149 -8.86 8.65 -0.81
CA PHE A 149 -9.16 7.26 -1.13
C PHE A 149 -9.39 6.51 0.16
N HIS A 150 -10.65 6.21 0.46
CA HIS A 150 -11.05 5.60 1.72
C HIS A 150 -10.81 4.10 1.72
N SER A 151 -10.15 3.58 2.76
CA SER A 151 -10.16 2.16 3.02
C SER A 151 -11.43 1.76 3.76
N LEU A 152 -12.14 0.76 3.22
CA LEU A 152 -13.32 0.14 3.85
C LEU A 152 -12.96 -1.08 4.70
N VAL A 153 -11.68 -1.43 4.76
CA VAL A 153 -11.17 -2.62 5.46
C VAL A 153 -10.37 -2.15 6.68
N SER A 154 -10.58 -2.76 7.84
CA SER A 154 -9.75 -2.45 9.01
C SER A 154 -8.31 -2.94 8.81
N SER A 155 -7.32 -2.17 9.30
CA SER A 155 -5.90 -2.51 9.21
C SER A 155 -5.56 -3.88 9.84
N HIS A 156 -6.28 -4.27 10.91
CA HIS A 156 -6.12 -5.57 11.55
C HIS A 156 -6.53 -6.76 10.68
N SER A 157 -7.62 -6.66 9.93
CA SER A 157 -8.07 -7.73 9.01
C SER A 157 -7.17 -7.83 7.79
N SER A 158 -6.57 -6.73 7.39
CA SER A 158 -5.67 -6.64 6.23
C SER A 158 -4.32 -7.29 6.49
N LYS A 159 -3.77 -7.21 7.70
CA LYS A 159 -2.53 -7.90 8.08
C LYS A 159 -2.63 -9.42 7.90
N LYS A 160 -3.77 -10.02 8.29
CA LYS A 160 -4.02 -11.45 8.07
C LYS A 160 -4.13 -11.79 6.58
N LYS A 161 -4.85 -10.98 5.80
CA LYS A 161 -5.00 -11.19 4.34
C LYS A 161 -3.68 -11.02 3.59
N TRP A 162 -2.87 -10.05 3.97
CA TRP A 162 -1.56 -9.84 3.33
C TRP A 162 -0.63 -11.02 3.57
N LEU A 163 -0.55 -11.52 4.81
CA LEU A 163 0.21 -12.73 5.14
C LEU A 163 -0.23 -13.93 4.28
N LEU A 164 -1.53 -14.10 4.07
CA LEU A 164 -2.07 -15.18 3.26
C LEU A 164 -1.74 -15.03 1.76
N ASN A 165 -1.70 -13.82 1.23
CA ASN A 165 -1.50 -13.57 -0.20
C ASN A 165 -0.02 -13.54 -0.63
N HIS A 166 0.93 -13.31 0.30
CA HIS A 166 2.37 -13.24 0.00
C HIS A 166 3.16 -14.45 0.53
N LEU A 167 2.48 -15.40 1.14
CA LEU A 167 3.09 -16.69 1.46
C LEU A 167 2.99 -17.59 0.22
N ASN A 168 4.13 -17.84 -0.44
CA ASN A 168 4.27 -19.03 -1.26
C ASN A 168 4.45 -20.21 -0.27
N PRO A 169 3.41 -20.98 0.05
CA PRO A 169 3.54 -22.04 1.02
C PRO A 169 4.43 -23.15 0.43
N SER A 170 5.49 -23.50 1.14
CA SER A 170 6.36 -24.62 0.76
C SER A 170 5.66 -25.96 0.94
N GLY A 171 4.48 -25.97 1.57
CA GLY A 171 3.69 -27.15 1.81
C GLY A 171 2.39 -26.86 2.55
N SER A 172 1.64 -27.91 2.85
CA SER A 172 0.40 -27.86 3.64
C SER A 172 0.41 -28.92 4.72
N LEU A 173 -0.22 -28.58 5.85
CA LEU A 173 -0.47 -29.53 6.93
C LEU A 173 -1.94 -29.94 6.89
N LYS A 174 -2.20 -31.23 6.89
CA LYS A 174 -3.55 -31.78 7.11
C LYS A 174 -3.71 -31.96 8.63
N ILE A 175 -4.77 -31.41 9.20
CA ILE A 175 -5.05 -31.42 10.63
C ILE A 175 -6.37 -32.12 10.91
N ASP A 176 -6.54 -32.65 12.11
CA ASP A 176 -7.79 -33.23 12.59
C ASP A 176 -8.83 -32.17 12.97
N ASP A 177 -10.06 -32.60 13.27
CA ASP A 177 -11.17 -31.72 13.61
C ASP A 177 -10.93 -30.98 14.94
N GLY A 178 -10.26 -31.60 15.91
CA GLY A 178 -9.93 -31.02 17.20
C GLY A 178 -8.93 -29.86 17.05
N ALA A 179 -7.89 -30.07 16.24
CA ALA A 179 -6.92 -29.04 15.91
C ALA A 179 -7.55 -27.89 15.11
N SER A 180 -8.47 -28.20 14.17
CA SER A 180 -9.21 -27.21 13.41
C SER A 180 -10.04 -26.30 14.33
N ILE A 181 -10.80 -26.87 15.27
CA ILE A 181 -11.58 -26.11 16.26
C ILE A 181 -10.67 -25.27 17.16
N ALA A 182 -9.52 -25.81 17.56
CA ALA A 182 -8.56 -25.08 18.40
C ALA A 182 -7.99 -23.85 17.68
N ILE A 183 -7.60 -23.99 16.41
CA ILE A 183 -7.10 -22.88 15.58
C ILE A 183 -8.18 -21.82 15.36
N MET A 184 -9.43 -22.22 15.08
CA MET A 184 -10.55 -21.28 14.95
C MET A 184 -10.79 -20.46 16.23
N LYS A 185 -10.46 -21.03 17.39
CA LYS A 185 -10.51 -20.37 18.70
C LYS A 185 -9.20 -19.63 19.07
N ASN A 186 -8.34 -19.34 18.09
CA ASN A 186 -7.03 -18.69 18.25
C ASN A 186 -6.07 -19.42 19.21
N LYS A 187 -6.19 -20.73 19.37
CA LYS A 187 -5.24 -21.56 20.11
C LYS A 187 -4.12 -22.05 19.22
N SER A 188 -3.00 -22.48 19.81
CA SER A 188 -1.86 -23.02 19.07
C SER A 188 -2.15 -24.40 18.49
N LEU A 189 -1.61 -24.68 17.30
CA LEU A 189 -1.60 -26.04 16.73
C LEU A 189 -0.57 -26.89 17.48
N LEU A 190 -1.03 -28.00 18.03
CA LEU A 190 -0.16 -29.00 18.65
C LEU A 190 0.24 -30.07 17.63
N PRO A 191 1.45 -30.66 17.71
CA PRO A 191 1.89 -31.73 16.81
C PRO A 191 0.94 -32.93 16.76
N ALA A 192 0.28 -33.26 17.86
CA ALA A 192 -0.70 -34.32 17.94
C ALA A 192 -1.94 -34.13 17.05
N GLY A 193 -2.25 -32.90 16.66
CA GLY A 193 -3.37 -32.59 15.77
C GLY A 193 -3.00 -32.60 14.28
N ILE A 194 -1.75 -32.97 13.93
CA ILE A 194 -1.29 -33.03 12.54
C ILE A 194 -1.41 -34.50 12.06
N ILE A 195 -2.28 -34.73 11.06
CA ILE A 195 -2.52 -36.05 10.48
C ILE A 195 -1.84 -36.29 9.13
N GLY A 196 -1.26 -35.23 8.53
CA GLY A 196 -0.53 -35.37 7.28
C GLY A 196 0.23 -34.09 6.90
N ILE A 197 1.29 -34.26 6.09
CA ILE A 197 2.14 -33.18 5.60
C ILE A 197 2.29 -33.36 4.09
N ASN A 198 2.01 -32.30 3.32
CA ASN A 198 2.28 -32.23 1.88
C ASN A 198 3.23 -31.08 1.63
N GLY A 199 4.37 -31.32 0.98
CA GLY A 199 5.36 -30.29 0.64
C GLY A 199 6.73 -30.89 0.36
N LYS A 200 7.67 -30.05 -0.13
CA LYS A 200 9.06 -30.46 -0.29
C LYS A 200 9.73 -30.38 1.08
N SER A 201 10.33 -31.48 1.53
CA SER A 201 11.32 -31.45 2.62
C SER A 201 12.54 -30.68 2.12
N GLY A 202 12.91 -29.58 2.81
CA GLY A 202 14.17 -28.90 2.61
C GLY A 202 15.29 -29.70 3.23
#